data_ceb08bf6ba055cd2e9aa5f1ad42fefbf
#
_entry.id   ceb08bf6ba055cd2e9aa5f1ad42fefbf
#
_cell.length_a   1.000
_cell.length_b   1.000
_cell.length_c   1.000
_cell.angle_alpha   90.00
_cell.angle_beta   90.00
_cell.angle_gamma   90.00
#
_symmetry.space_group_name_H-M   'P 1'
#
loop_
_entity.id
_entity.type
_entity.pdbx_description
1 polymer ?
#
loop_
_entity_poly.entity_id
_entity_poly.type
_entity_poly.pdbx_seq_one_letter_code
_entity_poly.pdbx_strand_id
1 'polypeptide(L)'
;MQLSLQNRRYMMGVVMCLIFMPPGMWVTSLPNVLETHDASWLLPYATALPPFGMLVSALIFGALSDRKMHAERLLGILGISGAFFLWFGFSSLKWGWHPGWYLVFQGVNAIISGPIYALITKVKLTNLPNASKSFPIYSMFGTIGWILGGLLTSQLGLDWSANAGLLAAYIRFFMGVLCF
;
A
#
# COMPACT_ATOMS: atom_id res chain seq x y z
N MET A 1 -5.00 26.33 7.73
CA MET A 1 -4.74 26.05 9.16
C MET A 1 -3.36 25.40 9.26
N GLN A 2 -2.33 26.14 9.77
CA GLN A 2 -0.98 25.56 9.89
C GLN A 2 -0.96 24.67 11.13
N LEU A 3 -0.86 23.36 10.91
CA LEU A 3 -0.64 22.38 11.98
C LEU A 3 0.68 22.71 12.70
N SER A 4 0.68 22.59 14.04
CA SER A 4 1.92 22.73 14.83
C SER A 4 2.96 21.70 14.36
N LEU A 5 4.25 22.00 14.49
CA LEU A 5 5.34 21.08 14.13
C LEU A 5 5.19 19.71 14.81
N GLN A 6 4.65 19.69 16.03
CA GLN A 6 4.40 18.47 16.80
C GLN A 6 3.29 17.63 16.16
N ASN A 7 2.18 18.25 15.75
CA ASN A 7 1.07 17.56 15.09
C ASN A 7 1.49 16.97 13.73
N ARG A 8 2.35 17.67 12.97
CA ARG A 8 2.91 17.14 11.72
C ARG A 8 3.74 15.88 11.95
N ARG A 9 4.50 15.81 13.03
CA ARG A 9 5.31 14.63 13.38
C ARG A 9 4.42 13.42 13.71
N TYR A 10 3.38 13.61 14.53
CA TYR A 10 2.43 12.54 14.85
C TYR A 10 1.71 12.05 13.59
N MET A 11 1.22 12.98 12.77
CA MET A 11 0.52 12.65 11.53
C MET A 11 1.40 11.84 10.58
N MET A 12 2.70 12.17 10.46
CA MET A 12 3.64 11.42 9.65
C MET A 12 3.82 9.99 10.17
N GLY A 13 3.93 9.76 11.48
CA GLY A 13 3.99 8.42 12.06
C GLY A 13 2.74 7.60 11.73
N VAL A 14 1.56 8.20 11.88
CA VAL A 14 0.26 7.56 11.55
C VAL A 14 0.20 7.21 10.06
N VAL A 15 0.52 8.15 9.18
CA VAL A 15 0.53 7.91 7.72
C VAL A 15 1.51 6.80 7.35
N MET A 16 2.70 6.77 7.95
CA MET A 16 3.67 5.69 7.74
C MET A 16 3.11 4.33 8.15
N CYS A 17 2.45 4.25 9.30
CA CYS A 17 1.79 3.03 9.76
C CYS A 17 0.70 2.59 8.78
N LEU A 18 -0.18 3.51 8.37
CA LEU A 18 -1.30 3.23 7.47
C LEU A 18 -0.87 2.87 6.04
N ILE A 19 0.30 3.30 5.58
CA ILE A 19 0.82 2.92 4.25
C ILE A 19 1.27 1.46 4.23
N PHE A 20 1.90 0.99 5.31
CA PHE A 20 2.46 -0.36 5.37
C PHE A 20 1.50 -1.39 5.94
N MET A 21 0.41 -0.96 6.60
CA MET A 21 -0.61 -1.85 7.15
C MET A 21 -1.36 -2.66 6.07
N PRO A 22 -1.86 -2.06 4.96
CA PRO A 22 -2.52 -2.83 3.90
C PRO A 22 -1.67 -3.95 3.31
N PRO A 23 -0.41 -3.73 2.89
CA PRO A 23 0.41 -4.84 2.41
C PRO A 23 0.68 -5.89 3.50
N GLY A 24 0.83 -5.51 4.77
CA GLY A 24 0.92 -6.46 5.88
C GLY A 24 -0.31 -7.36 6.01
N MET A 25 -1.49 -6.88 5.61
CA MET A 25 -2.74 -7.65 5.65
C MET A 25 -2.85 -8.63 4.48
N TRP A 26 -2.76 -8.13 3.24
CA TRP A 26 -3.07 -8.96 2.09
C TRP A 26 -1.91 -9.82 1.61
N VAL A 27 -0.65 -9.38 1.77
CA VAL A 27 0.51 -10.17 1.30
C VAL A 27 0.68 -11.43 2.15
N THR A 28 0.50 -11.33 3.45
CA THR A 28 0.63 -12.47 4.37
C THR A 28 -0.48 -13.49 4.20
N SER A 29 -1.70 -13.06 3.85
CA SER A 29 -2.87 -13.94 3.65
C SER A 29 -2.96 -14.49 2.22
N LEU A 30 -2.21 -13.92 1.27
CA LEU A 30 -2.36 -14.21 -0.15
C LEU A 30 -2.26 -15.71 -0.49
N PRO A 31 -1.28 -16.48 0.03
CA PRO A 31 -1.19 -17.90 -0.27
C PRO A 31 -2.48 -18.65 0.08
N ASN A 32 -2.99 -18.42 1.29
CA ASN A 32 -4.18 -19.06 1.81
C ASN A 32 -5.44 -18.64 1.02
N VAL A 33 -5.54 -17.35 0.69
CA VAL A 33 -6.67 -16.84 -0.12
C VAL A 33 -6.68 -17.45 -1.52
N LEU A 34 -5.53 -17.58 -2.17
CA LEU A 34 -5.45 -18.22 -3.47
C LEU A 34 -5.78 -19.71 -3.41
N GLU A 35 -5.39 -20.40 -2.33
CA GLU A 35 -5.73 -21.80 -2.11
C GLU A 35 -7.24 -22.00 -1.99
N THR A 36 -7.95 -21.16 -1.22
CA THR A 36 -9.42 -21.24 -1.07
C THR A 36 -10.20 -20.99 -2.36
N HIS A 37 -9.54 -20.42 -3.38
CA HIS A 37 -10.15 -20.14 -4.69
C HIS A 37 -9.57 -21.02 -5.82
N ASP A 38 -8.94 -22.17 -5.49
CA ASP A 38 -8.30 -23.09 -6.44
C ASP A 38 -7.30 -22.38 -7.40
N ALA A 39 -6.68 -21.32 -6.90
CA ALA A 39 -5.83 -20.43 -7.69
C ALA A 39 -4.37 -20.40 -7.20
N SER A 40 -3.91 -21.41 -6.46
CA SER A 40 -2.55 -21.47 -5.89
C SER A 40 -1.44 -21.36 -6.95
N TRP A 41 -1.71 -21.77 -8.18
CA TRP A 41 -0.82 -21.64 -9.33
C TRP A 41 -0.49 -20.18 -9.68
N LEU A 42 -1.30 -19.21 -9.25
CA LEU A 42 -1.05 -17.78 -9.44
C LEU A 42 -0.01 -17.21 -8.49
N LEU A 43 0.30 -17.89 -7.39
CA LEU A 43 1.14 -17.35 -6.32
C LEU A 43 2.52 -16.84 -6.80
N PRO A 44 3.26 -17.57 -7.64
CA PRO A 44 4.54 -17.10 -8.16
C PRO A 44 4.41 -15.80 -8.97
N TYR A 45 3.36 -15.71 -9.79
CA TYR A 45 3.09 -14.51 -10.59
C TYR A 45 2.66 -13.33 -9.71
N ALA A 46 1.76 -13.57 -8.78
CA ALA A 46 1.25 -12.54 -7.86
C ALA A 46 2.36 -11.95 -6.98
N THR A 47 3.31 -12.78 -6.51
CA THR A 47 4.45 -12.33 -5.72
C THR A 47 5.53 -11.62 -6.56
N ALA A 48 5.60 -11.87 -7.86
CA ALA A 48 6.48 -11.17 -8.78
C ALA A 48 5.96 -9.77 -9.19
N LEU A 49 4.65 -9.50 -9.08
CA LEU A 49 4.05 -8.24 -9.50
C LEU A 49 4.60 -7.01 -8.74
N PRO A 50 4.78 -6.99 -7.40
CA PRO A 50 5.29 -5.81 -6.70
C PRO A 50 6.67 -5.36 -7.20
N PRO A 51 7.72 -6.19 -7.26
CA PRO A 51 9.02 -5.76 -7.78
C PRO A 51 8.96 -5.37 -9.26
N PHE A 52 8.18 -6.08 -10.09
CA PHE A 52 7.96 -5.71 -11.49
C PHE A 52 7.26 -4.34 -11.60
N GLY A 53 6.22 -4.12 -10.81
CA GLY A 53 5.50 -2.85 -10.74
C GLY A 53 6.41 -1.69 -10.33
N MET A 54 7.33 -1.90 -9.38
CA MET A 54 8.33 -0.89 -8.99
C MET A 54 9.26 -0.53 -10.16
N LEU A 55 9.72 -1.51 -10.93
CA LEU A 55 10.56 -1.28 -12.12
C LEU A 55 9.81 -0.44 -13.18
N VAL A 56 8.60 -0.87 -13.54
CA VAL A 56 7.78 -0.19 -14.55
C VAL A 56 7.38 1.22 -14.08
N SER A 57 7.05 1.37 -12.80
CA SER A 57 6.67 2.66 -12.23
C SER A 57 7.82 3.67 -12.24
N ALA A 58 9.06 3.22 -12.04
CA ALA A 58 10.23 4.10 -12.11
C ALA A 58 10.39 4.73 -13.50
N LEU A 59 10.07 3.98 -14.56
CA LEU A 59 10.09 4.48 -15.94
C LEU A 59 8.95 5.48 -16.23
N ILE A 60 7.75 5.21 -15.71
CA ILE A 60 6.55 6.03 -15.95
C ILE A 60 6.56 7.31 -15.09
N PHE A 61 6.83 7.15 -13.80
CA PHE A 61 6.70 8.22 -12.81
C PHE A 61 8.01 8.95 -12.50
N GLY A 62 9.15 8.44 -12.96
CA GLY A 62 10.43 9.13 -12.82
C GLY A 62 10.37 10.54 -13.43
N ALA A 63 9.78 10.68 -14.60
CA ALA A 63 9.55 11.95 -15.26
C ALA A 63 8.38 12.77 -14.65
N LEU A 64 7.46 12.14 -13.94
CA LEU A 64 6.28 12.80 -13.35
C LEU A 64 6.58 13.41 -11.96
N SER A 65 7.54 12.84 -11.23
CA SER A 65 7.96 13.31 -9.90
C SER A 65 8.58 14.72 -9.93
N ASP A 66 9.06 15.16 -11.08
CA ASP A 66 9.65 16.50 -11.26
C ASP A 66 8.62 17.60 -11.57
N ARG A 67 7.37 17.21 -11.82
CA ARG A 67 6.29 18.17 -12.08
C ARG A 67 5.73 18.70 -10.75
N LYS A 68 5.40 19.98 -10.73
CA LYS A 68 4.91 20.91 -9.69
C LYS A 68 3.84 20.42 -8.68
N MET A 69 3.62 19.11 -8.52
CA MET A 69 2.67 18.57 -7.54
C MET A 69 3.34 18.33 -6.19
N HIS A 70 2.65 18.69 -5.12
CA HIS A 70 3.05 18.39 -3.76
C HIS A 70 3.05 16.87 -3.55
N ALA A 71 4.13 16.34 -2.96
CA ALA A 71 4.33 14.90 -2.78
C ALA A 71 3.18 14.24 -1.99
N GLU A 72 2.62 14.97 -1.01
CA GLU A 72 1.49 14.52 -0.21
C GLU A 72 0.23 14.28 -1.06
N ARG A 73 -0.11 15.23 -1.94
CA ARG A 73 -1.28 15.10 -2.83
C ARG A 73 -1.10 13.94 -3.82
N LEU A 74 0.10 13.78 -4.38
CA LEU A 74 0.38 12.67 -5.27
C LEU A 74 0.26 11.34 -4.51
N LEU A 75 0.76 11.28 -3.28
CA LEU A 75 0.61 10.11 -2.41
C LEU A 75 -0.85 9.78 -2.15
N GLY A 76 -1.70 10.78 -1.91
CA GLY A 76 -3.15 10.61 -1.75
C GLY A 76 -3.82 10.04 -2.99
N ILE A 77 -3.54 10.59 -4.17
CA ILE A 77 -4.09 10.11 -5.45
C ILE A 77 -3.68 8.66 -5.71
N LEU A 78 -2.38 8.33 -5.53
CA LEU A 78 -1.89 6.97 -5.71
C LEU A 78 -2.43 6.00 -4.65
N GLY A 79 -2.66 6.49 -3.43
CA GLY A 79 -3.31 5.73 -2.37
C GLY A 79 -4.73 5.33 -2.76
N ILE A 80 -5.56 6.29 -3.17
CA ILE A 80 -6.96 6.07 -3.54
C ILE A 80 -7.07 5.20 -4.80
N SER A 81 -6.32 5.53 -5.86
CA SER A 81 -6.35 4.74 -7.09
C SER A 81 -5.86 3.31 -6.89
N GLY A 82 -4.78 3.13 -6.12
CA GLY A 82 -4.29 1.79 -5.78
C GLY A 82 -5.26 1.01 -4.89
N ALA A 83 -5.99 1.68 -3.98
CA ALA A 83 -7.03 1.04 -3.18
C ALA A 83 -8.16 0.50 -4.07
N PHE A 84 -8.57 1.24 -5.09
CA PHE A 84 -9.57 0.80 -6.07
C PHE A 84 -9.14 -0.49 -6.77
N PHE A 85 -7.94 -0.53 -7.33
CA PHE A 85 -7.44 -1.73 -8.01
C PHE A 85 -7.20 -2.90 -7.06
N LEU A 86 -6.74 -2.65 -5.85
CA LEU A 86 -6.61 -3.68 -4.82
C LEU A 86 -7.97 -4.28 -4.47
N TRP A 87 -9.00 -3.43 -4.30
CA TRP A 87 -10.36 -3.86 -4.02
C TRP A 87 -10.93 -4.73 -5.15
N PHE A 88 -10.78 -4.30 -6.41
CA PHE A 88 -11.24 -5.09 -7.57
C PHE A 88 -10.48 -6.42 -7.70
N GLY A 89 -9.17 -6.44 -7.41
CA GLY A 89 -8.38 -7.67 -7.42
C GLY A 89 -8.97 -8.73 -6.49
N PHE A 90 -9.19 -8.40 -5.23
CA PHE A 90 -9.77 -9.35 -4.27
C PHE A 90 -11.26 -9.60 -4.49
N SER A 91 -12.02 -8.61 -4.97
CA SER A 91 -13.42 -8.79 -5.34
C SER A 91 -13.58 -9.77 -6.50
N SER A 92 -12.69 -9.76 -7.49
CA SER A 92 -12.75 -10.69 -8.62
C SER A 92 -12.65 -12.16 -8.18
N LEU A 93 -11.80 -12.44 -7.18
CA LEU A 93 -11.74 -13.78 -6.57
C LEU A 93 -13.05 -14.13 -5.85
N LYS A 94 -13.56 -13.21 -5.04
CA LYS A 94 -14.80 -13.38 -4.27
C LYS A 94 -16.03 -13.58 -5.16
N TRP A 95 -16.07 -12.94 -6.33
CA TRP A 95 -17.16 -13.07 -7.30
C TRP A 95 -17.04 -14.31 -8.19
N GLY A 96 -16.01 -15.12 -8.01
CA GLY A 96 -15.77 -16.33 -8.80
C GLY A 96 -15.38 -16.04 -10.25
N TRP A 97 -14.82 -14.86 -10.52
CA TRP A 97 -14.27 -14.57 -11.85
C TRP A 97 -13.03 -15.41 -12.10
N HIS A 98 -12.66 -15.56 -13.39
CA HIS A 98 -11.44 -16.28 -13.71
C HIS A 98 -10.25 -15.66 -12.93
N PRO A 99 -9.46 -16.47 -12.20
CA PRO A 99 -8.42 -15.97 -11.29
C PRO A 99 -7.38 -15.07 -11.95
N GLY A 100 -7.21 -15.15 -13.27
CA GLY A 100 -6.35 -14.25 -14.05
C GLY A 100 -6.71 -12.76 -13.91
N TRP A 101 -7.97 -12.41 -13.63
CA TRP A 101 -8.38 -11.03 -13.38
C TRP A 101 -7.74 -10.44 -12.13
N TYR A 102 -7.52 -11.27 -11.12
CA TYR A 102 -6.75 -10.88 -9.94
C TYR A 102 -5.35 -10.35 -10.34
N LEU A 103 -4.63 -11.08 -11.22
CA LEU A 103 -3.30 -10.64 -11.69
C LEU A 103 -3.36 -9.32 -12.44
N VAL A 104 -4.37 -9.11 -13.29
CA VAL A 104 -4.54 -7.85 -14.03
C VAL A 104 -4.71 -6.68 -13.08
N PHE A 105 -5.65 -6.76 -12.14
CA PHE A 105 -5.90 -5.68 -11.18
C PHE A 105 -4.71 -5.47 -10.23
N GLN A 106 -4.09 -6.56 -9.78
CA GLN A 106 -2.92 -6.49 -8.91
C GLN A 106 -1.68 -5.94 -9.64
N GLY A 107 -1.53 -6.24 -10.94
CA GLY A 107 -0.48 -5.67 -11.78
C GLY A 107 -0.59 -4.15 -11.88
N VAL A 108 -1.80 -3.64 -12.16
CA VAL A 108 -2.06 -2.20 -12.17
C VAL A 108 -1.82 -1.58 -10.80
N ASN A 109 -2.31 -2.24 -9.73
CA ASN A 109 -2.06 -1.81 -8.36
C ASN A 109 -0.56 -1.75 -8.04
N ALA A 110 0.23 -2.72 -8.48
CA ALA A 110 1.68 -2.76 -8.27
C ALA A 110 2.40 -1.58 -8.94
N ILE A 111 2.02 -1.26 -10.19
CA ILE A 111 2.57 -0.10 -10.91
C ILE A 111 2.22 1.22 -10.21
N ILE A 112 0.97 1.38 -9.77
CA ILE A 112 0.51 2.57 -9.02
C ILE A 112 1.22 2.68 -7.66
N SER A 113 1.53 1.56 -7.03
CA SER A 113 2.17 1.51 -5.71
C SER A 113 3.66 1.80 -5.75
N GLY A 114 4.32 1.53 -6.87
CA GLY A 114 5.78 1.70 -6.99
C GLY A 114 6.31 3.07 -6.55
N PRO A 115 5.71 4.19 -6.99
CA PRO A 115 6.19 5.53 -6.61
C PRO A 115 5.97 5.87 -5.15
N ILE A 116 5.06 5.19 -4.45
CA ILE A 116 4.69 5.50 -3.06
C ILE A 116 5.92 5.48 -2.14
N TYR A 117 6.81 4.51 -2.30
CA TYR A 117 8.01 4.38 -1.48
C TYR A 117 8.99 5.54 -1.67
N ALA A 118 9.16 6.01 -2.91
CA ALA A 118 9.99 7.16 -3.22
C ALA A 118 9.36 8.46 -2.69
N LEU A 119 8.06 8.64 -2.87
CA LEU A 119 7.31 9.80 -2.36
C LEU A 119 7.36 9.90 -0.84
N ILE A 120 7.15 8.79 -0.13
CA ILE A 120 7.27 8.74 1.34
C ILE A 120 8.66 9.17 1.78
N THR A 121 9.70 8.69 1.11
CA THR A 121 11.08 9.07 1.41
C THR A 121 11.26 10.57 1.21
N LYS A 122 10.76 11.14 0.11
CA LYS A 122 10.78 12.58 -0.16
C LYS A 122 10.03 13.36 0.93
N VAL A 123 8.82 12.94 1.29
CA VAL A 123 8.02 13.60 2.35
C VAL A 123 8.75 13.57 3.69
N LYS A 124 9.36 12.43 4.08
CA LYS A 124 10.17 12.32 5.30
C LYS A 124 11.35 13.30 5.30
N LEU A 125 12.12 13.33 4.21
CA LEU A 125 13.29 14.18 4.09
C LEU A 125 12.94 15.68 4.10
N THR A 126 11.79 16.06 3.54
CA THR A 126 11.36 17.47 3.47
C THR A 126 10.77 17.98 4.79
N ASN A 127 10.06 17.11 5.54
CA ASN A 127 9.29 17.53 6.71
C ASN A 127 9.97 17.23 8.06
N LEU A 128 11.10 16.51 8.07
CA LEU A 128 11.78 16.15 9.31
C LEU A 128 13.01 17.05 9.58
N PRO A 129 13.06 17.77 10.70
CA PRO A 129 14.30 18.37 11.16
C PRO A 129 15.31 17.27 11.52
N ASN A 130 16.56 17.42 11.11
CA ASN A 130 17.62 16.41 11.28
C ASN A 130 17.22 15.03 10.70
N ALA A 131 16.91 15.02 9.41
CA ALA A 131 16.40 13.84 8.69
C ALA A 131 17.25 12.58 8.94
N SER A 132 18.58 12.70 9.02
CA SER A 132 19.49 11.57 9.27
C SER A 132 19.23 10.83 10.59
N LYS A 133 18.86 11.57 11.67
CA LYS A 133 18.54 10.98 12.98
C LYS A 133 17.09 10.53 13.09
N SER A 134 16.17 11.24 12.46
CA SER A 134 14.73 11.00 12.58
C SER A 134 14.21 9.94 11.60
N PHE A 135 14.86 9.79 10.45
CA PHE A 135 14.43 8.86 9.39
C PHE A 135 14.25 7.40 9.87
N PRO A 136 15.18 6.80 10.64
CA PRO A 136 14.99 5.44 11.14
C PRO A 136 13.75 5.30 12.03
N ILE A 137 13.50 6.28 12.90
CA ILE A 137 12.38 6.26 13.84
C ILE A 137 11.05 6.22 13.07
N TYR A 138 10.88 7.08 12.04
CA TYR A 138 9.66 7.08 11.22
C TYR A 138 9.55 5.84 10.33
N SER A 139 10.66 5.22 9.95
CA SER A 139 10.64 3.95 9.22
C SER A 139 10.15 2.79 10.09
N MET A 140 10.43 2.81 11.40
CA MET A 140 9.89 1.83 12.35
C MET A 140 8.36 1.84 12.42
N PHE A 141 7.70 3.00 12.28
CA PHE A 141 6.24 3.06 12.20
C PHE A 141 5.69 2.29 11.00
N GLY A 142 6.43 2.24 9.88
CA GLY A 142 6.07 1.39 8.76
C GLY A 142 6.12 -0.10 9.10
N THR A 143 7.19 -0.54 9.78
CA THR A 143 7.30 -1.92 10.26
C THR A 143 6.18 -2.26 11.25
N ILE A 144 5.89 -1.37 12.18
CA ILE A 144 4.77 -1.52 13.12
C ILE A 144 3.45 -1.66 12.35
N GLY A 145 3.22 -0.82 11.32
CA GLY A 145 2.03 -0.92 10.47
C GLY A 145 1.91 -2.29 9.80
N TRP A 146 3.00 -2.80 9.25
CA TRP A 146 3.02 -4.14 8.65
C TRP A 146 2.65 -5.23 9.65
N ILE A 147 3.25 -5.22 10.83
CA ILE A 147 2.96 -6.19 11.91
C ILE A 147 1.49 -6.08 12.34
N LEU A 148 1.00 -4.85 12.58
CA LEU A 148 -0.38 -4.62 12.97
C LEU A 148 -1.35 -5.10 11.89
N GLY A 149 -1.02 -4.92 10.60
CA GLY A 149 -1.81 -5.43 9.49
C GLY A 149 -1.96 -6.96 9.54
N GLY A 150 -0.87 -7.69 9.67
CA GLY A 150 -0.89 -9.15 9.79
C GLY A 150 -1.65 -9.63 11.03
N LEU A 151 -1.38 -9.03 12.19
CA LEU A 151 -2.08 -9.35 13.44
C LEU A 151 -3.59 -9.09 13.34
N LEU A 152 -4.00 -7.95 12.77
CA LEU A 152 -5.42 -7.61 12.60
C LEU A 152 -6.12 -8.64 11.71
N THR A 153 -5.48 -9.04 10.60
CA THR A 153 -6.02 -10.04 9.68
C THR A 153 -6.22 -11.37 10.40
N SER A 154 -5.23 -11.82 11.16
CA SER A 154 -5.29 -13.08 11.91
C SER A 154 -6.35 -13.05 13.02
N GLN A 155 -6.40 -11.97 13.81
CA GLN A 155 -7.39 -11.82 14.88
C GLN A 155 -8.84 -11.77 14.37
N LEU A 156 -9.06 -11.23 13.17
CA LEU A 156 -10.38 -11.21 12.53
C LEU A 156 -10.71 -12.53 11.80
N GLY A 157 -9.80 -13.51 11.81
CA GLY A 157 -10.00 -14.78 11.10
C GLY A 157 -10.08 -14.64 9.59
N LEU A 158 -9.42 -13.63 9.01
CA LEU A 158 -9.48 -13.32 7.59
C LEU A 158 -8.34 -13.94 6.77
N ASP A 159 -7.44 -14.71 7.40
CA ASP A 159 -6.25 -15.28 6.75
C ASP A 159 -6.56 -16.14 5.53
N TRP A 160 -7.74 -16.74 5.49
CA TRP A 160 -8.22 -17.62 4.41
C TRP A 160 -9.31 -16.96 3.56
N SER A 161 -9.54 -15.66 3.72
CA SER A 161 -10.63 -14.95 3.06
C SER A 161 -10.13 -13.80 2.19
N ALA A 162 -10.70 -13.66 1.00
CA ALA A 162 -10.49 -12.48 0.15
C ALA A 162 -10.87 -11.16 0.87
N ASN A 163 -11.62 -11.23 1.97
CA ASN A 163 -11.95 -10.06 2.80
C ASN A 163 -10.71 -9.41 3.43
N ALA A 164 -9.60 -10.13 3.62
CA ALA A 164 -8.33 -9.55 4.05
C ALA A 164 -7.87 -8.44 3.09
N GLY A 165 -7.89 -8.73 1.79
CA GLY A 165 -7.53 -7.77 0.76
C GLY A 165 -8.55 -6.63 0.61
N LEU A 166 -9.84 -6.90 0.82
CA LEU A 166 -10.88 -5.86 0.80
C LEU A 166 -10.70 -4.88 1.97
N LEU A 167 -10.45 -5.39 3.17
CA LEU A 167 -10.18 -4.55 4.35
C LEU A 167 -8.90 -3.74 4.16
N ALA A 168 -7.85 -4.35 3.60
CA ALA A 168 -6.62 -3.66 3.23
C ALA A 168 -6.88 -2.51 2.25
N ALA A 169 -7.77 -2.70 1.26
CA ALA A 169 -8.15 -1.67 0.32
C ALA A 169 -8.88 -0.50 0.99
N TYR A 170 -9.78 -0.75 1.95
CA TYR A 170 -10.44 0.31 2.71
C TYR A 170 -9.47 1.12 3.55
N ILE A 171 -8.53 0.48 4.24
CA ILE A 171 -7.49 1.17 5.03
C ILE A 171 -6.61 2.02 4.11
N ARG A 172 -6.23 1.49 2.95
CA ARG A 172 -5.45 2.23 1.95
C ARG A 172 -6.21 3.43 1.38
N PHE A 173 -7.50 3.28 1.10
CA PHE A 173 -8.35 4.39 0.67
C PHE A 173 -8.38 5.49 1.73
N PHE A 174 -8.64 5.13 2.99
CA PHE A 174 -8.65 6.07 4.11
C PHE A 174 -7.31 6.80 4.26
N MET A 175 -6.20 6.08 4.17
CA MET A 175 -4.85 6.67 4.16
C MET A 175 -4.70 7.68 3.02
N GLY A 176 -5.17 7.33 1.82
CA GLY A 176 -5.14 8.22 0.66
C GLY A 176 -5.92 9.52 0.90
N VAL A 177 -7.08 9.44 1.56
CA VAL A 177 -7.90 10.62 1.93
C VAL A 177 -7.18 11.49 2.97
N LEU A 178 -6.49 10.89 3.93
CA LEU A 178 -5.72 11.64 4.96
C LEU A 178 -4.55 12.45 4.38
N CYS A 179 -4.13 12.19 3.16
CA CYS A 179 -3.05 12.92 2.48
C CYS A 179 -3.52 14.23 1.82
N PHE A 180 -4.82 14.55 1.85
CA PHE A 180 -5.40 15.81 1.35
C PHE A 180 -5.73 16.77 2.48
#